data_0333bbc046b411a7eba97d6e13e6897d
#
_entry.id   0333bbc046b411a7eba97d6e13e6897d
#
_cell.length_a   1.000
_cell.length_b   1.000
_cell.length_c   1.000
_cell.angle_alpha   90.00
_cell.angle_beta   90.00
_cell.angle_gamma   90.00
#
_symmetry.space_group_name_H-M   'P 1'
#
loop_
_entity.id
_entity.type
_entity.pdbx_description
1 polymer ?
#
loop_
_entity_poly.entity_id
_entity_poly.type
_entity_poly.pdbx_seq_one_letter_code
_entity_poly.pdbx_strand_id
1 'polypeptide(L)'
;KFKVNGNEKYSGTIQIGLKENDKNTFADVILANNKVNEKSLTGIGESAILDEGLLKKEDDHGVAYYFRGNVKNNNVLFADKNWKIVKINGDGSIKLVLDGVIDELSKYYEEDYAFSNSTIYKNLEKWYTNTLDSYGDYIAYYKYCNDYVLDDDNYLAYNRVITNKIPTYVCLGNLVNSRIGLLTVDEVSLAGGSTSENKKFYLYNEKITGAYYTMSGAMT
;
A
#
# COMPACT_ATOMS: atom_id res chain seq x y z
N LYS A 1 -6.65 -0.21 -21.80
CA LYS A 1 -5.67 -1.28 -22.18
C LYS A 1 -4.34 -0.95 -21.55
N PHE A 2 -3.82 -1.90 -20.81
CA PHE A 2 -2.75 -1.73 -19.87
C PHE A 2 -1.64 -2.77 -20.07
N LYS A 3 -0.35 -2.39 -20.11
CA LYS A 3 0.79 -3.25 -20.42
C LYS A 3 1.87 -3.20 -19.35
N VAL A 4 2.54 -4.33 -19.13
CA VAL A 4 3.56 -4.54 -18.09
C VAL A 4 4.96 -4.67 -18.65
N ASN A 5 5.98 -4.09 -18.01
CA ASN A 5 7.36 -4.62 -18.01
C ASN A 5 8.31 -3.86 -17.05
N GLY A 6 9.02 -4.62 -16.26
CA GLY A 6 10.45 -4.63 -15.92
C GLY A 6 11.05 -3.62 -14.91
N ASN A 7 11.42 -4.14 -13.77
CA ASN A 7 12.54 -3.89 -12.80
C ASN A 7 12.92 -2.48 -12.36
N GLU A 8 12.90 -2.27 -11.07
CA GLU A 8 13.88 -1.74 -10.11
C GLU A 8 13.28 -1.12 -8.81
N LYS A 9 14.02 -0.79 -7.80
CA LYS A 9 13.90 -0.91 -6.35
C LYS A 9 13.15 0.13 -5.48
N TYR A 10 11.96 0.58 -5.69
CA TYR A 10 11.03 1.20 -4.70
C TYR A 10 9.59 1.17 -5.21
N SER A 11 8.63 0.82 -4.36
CA SER A 11 7.22 0.92 -4.70
C SER A 11 6.59 2.13 -4.01
N GLY A 12 6.27 3.15 -4.79
CA GLY A 12 5.42 4.24 -4.34
C GLY A 12 3.95 3.84 -4.35
N THR A 13 3.15 4.43 -3.49
CA THR A 13 1.68 4.27 -3.50
C THR A 13 1.00 5.58 -3.88
N ILE A 14 -0.03 5.48 -4.68
CA ILE A 14 -0.91 6.58 -5.04
C ILE A 14 -2.36 6.22 -4.75
N GLN A 15 -3.21 7.22 -4.60
CA GLN A 15 -4.66 7.06 -4.53
C GLN A 15 -5.26 7.60 -5.83
N ILE A 16 -6.12 6.83 -6.46
CA ILE A 16 -6.87 7.25 -7.65
C ILE A 16 -8.29 7.55 -7.25
N GLY A 17 -8.74 8.77 -7.58
CA GLY A 17 -10.14 9.19 -7.49
C GLY A 17 -10.73 9.40 -8.87
N LEU A 18 -12.06 9.47 -8.99
CA LEU A 18 -12.76 9.79 -10.22
C LEU A 18 -13.34 11.20 -10.19
N LYS A 19 -13.45 11.82 -11.36
CA LYS A 19 -14.24 13.04 -11.53
C LYS A 19 -15.72 12.78 -11.33
N GLU A 20 -16.42 13.71 -10.71
CA GLU A 20 -17.81 13.66 -10.20
C GLU A 20 -18.94 13.29 -11.19
N ASN A 21 -18.67 12.84 -12.42
CA ASN A 21 -19.73 12.64 -13.44
C ASN A 21 -19.81 11.25 -14.06
N ASP A 22 -19.03 10.27 -13.60
CA ASP A 22 -19.10 8.91 -14.14
C ASP A 22 -20.10 8.05 -13.34
N LYS A 23 -21.05 7.42 -14.05
CA LYS A 23 -22.08 6.54 -13.45
C LYS A 23 -21.53 5.30 -12.76
N ASN A 24 -20.29 4.91 -13.08
CA ASN A 24 -19.58 3.79 -12.43
C ASN A 24 -18.17 4.23 -12.10
N THR A 25 -17.83 4.21 -10.83
CA THR A 25 -16.47 4.48 -10.36
C THR A 25 -15.55 3.28 -10.66
N PHE A 26 -14.23 3.49 -10.60
CA PHE A 26 -13.30 2.36 -10.73
C PHE A 26 -13.47 1.38 -9.55
N ALA A 27 -13.84 1.86 -8.37
CA ALA A 27 -14.22 1.03 -7.24
C ALA A 27 -15.42 0.11 -7.58
N ASP A 28 -16.46 0.67 -8.22
CA ASP A 28 -17.64 -0.14 -8.66
C ASP A 28 -17.23 -1.23 -9.66
N VAL A 29 -16.33 -0.92 -10.58
CA VAL A 29 -15.80 -1.90 -11.53
C VAL A 29 -15.04 -3.02 -10.82
N ILE A 30 -14.19 -2.68 -9.83
CA ILE A 30 -13.48 -3.70 -9.05
C ILE A 30 -14.48 -4.57 -8.28
N LEU A 31 -15.44 -3.97 -7.58
CA LEU A 31 -16.43 -4.69 -6.79
C LEU A 31 -17.35 -5.57 -7.65
N ALA A 32 -17.74 -5.10 -8.84
CA ALA A 32 -18.55 -5.88 -9.77
C ALA A 32 -17.83 -7.12 -10.33
N ASN A 33 -16.50 -7.08 -10.41
CA ASN A 33 -15.69 -8.15 -10.98
C ASN A 33 -15.02 -9.05 -9.93
N ASN A 34 -15.21 -8.77 -8.64
CA ASN A 34 -14.60 -9.54 -7.55
C ASN A 34 -15.62 -9.86 -6.47
N LYS A 35 -15.76 -11.14 -6.17
CA LYS A 35 -16.55 -11.55 -5.00
C LYS A 35 -15.83 -11.10 -3.73
N VAL A 36 -16.54 -10.41 -2.86
CA VAL A 36 -16.05 -10.08 -1.52
C VAL A 36 -16.21 -11.30 -0.61
N ASN A 37 -15.09 -11.77 -0.06
CA ASN A 37 -15.08 -12.86 0.91
C ASN A 37 -15.27 -12.30 2.33
N GLU A 38 -16.09 -13.00 3.13
CA GLU A 38 -16.46 -12.53 4.48
C GLU A 38 -15.33 -12.66 5.48
N LYS A 39 -14.38 -13.57 5.24
CA LYS A 39 -13.23 -13.81 6.12
C LYS A 39 -12.03 -14.36 5.35
N SER A 40 -10.84 -14.12 5.90
CA SER A 40 -9.59 -14.71 5.44
C SER A 40 -9.58 -16.23 5.68
N LEU A 41 -8.95 -16.97 4.77
CA LEU A 41 -8.75 -18.41 4.88
C LEU A 41 -7.65 -18.77 5.89
N THR A 42 -6.62 -17.93 6.00
CA THR A 42 -5.45 -18.18 6.86
C THR A 42 -5.45 -17.36 8.16
N GLY A 43 -6.28 -16.33 8.26
CA GLY A 43 -6.25 -15.32 9.34
C GLY A 43 -5.56 -14.05 8.90
N ILE A 44 -6.12 -12.88 9.23
CA ILE A 44 -5.70 -11.58 8.70
C ILE A 44 -4.27 -11.15 9.10
N GLY A 45 -3.75 -11.69 10.20
CA GLY A 45 -2.38 -11.44 10.68
C GLY A 45 -1.39 -12.54 10.30
N GLU A 46 -1.81 -13.57 9.57
CA GLU A 46 -0.98 -14.69 9.14
C GLU A 46 -0.52 -14.53 7.69
N SER A 47 0.52 -15.30 7.30
CA SER A 47 0.97 -15.35 5.91
C SER A 47 -0.10 -15.97 5.01
N ALA A 48 -0.54 -15.26 3.99
CA ALA A 48 -1.42 -15.80 2.97
C ALA A 48 -0.61 -16.46 1.86
N ILE A 49 -0.81 -17.76 1.67
CA ILE A 49 -0.12 -18.56 0.64
C ILE A 49 -1.01 -18.94 -0.54
N LEU A 50 -2.30 -18.67 -0.44
CA LEU A 50 -3.32 -18.94 -1.45
C LEU A 50 -3.89 -17.61 -1.96
N ASP A 51 -4.64 -17.67 -3.05
CA ASP A 51 -5.50 -16.58 -3.49
C ASP A 51 -6.72 -16.50 -2.53
N GLU A 52 -6.76 -15.47 -1.70
CA GLU A 52 -7.88 -15.22 -0.79
C GLU A 52 -8.86 -14.17 -1.37
N GLY A 53 -8.53 -13.59 -2.53
CA GLY A 53 -9.38 -12.64 -3.26
C GLY A 53 -9.55 -11.30 -2.56
N LEU A 54 -10.76 -10.76 -2.65
CA LEU A 54 -11.12 -9.47 -2.07
C LEU A 54 -11.82 -9.67 -0.73
N LEU A 55 -11.31 -9.01 0.32
CA LEU A 55 -11.88 -9.01 1.67
C LEU A 55 -12.31 -7.58 2.05
N LYS A 56 -13.00 -7.43 3.18
CA LYS A 56 -13.41 -6.13 3.73
C LYS A 56 -12.88 -5.91 5.14
N LYS A 57 -12.61 -4.65 5.50
CA LYS A 57 -12.20 -4.20 6.83
C LYS A 57 -12.44 -2.69 6.95
N GLU A 58 -12.72 -2.21 8.16
CA GLU A 58 -12.83 -0.77 8.43
C GLU A 58 -11.47 -0.07 8.27
N ASP A 59 -11.49 1.14 7.70
CA ASP A 59 -10.39 2.11 7.74
C ASP A 59 -10.87 3.45 8.34
N ASP A 60 -10.04 4.51 8.27
CA ASP A 60 -10.36 5.83 8.84
C ASP A 60 -11.56 6.53 8.13
N HIS A 61 -12.04 5.99 7.02
CA HIS A 61 -13.10 6.57 6.19
C HIS A 61 -14.33 5.65 6.03
N GLY A 62 -14.33 4.47 6.66
CA GLY A 62 -15.43 3.50 6.61
C GLY A 62 -15.00 2.12 6.14
N VAL A 63 -15.89 1.42 5.44
CA VAL A 63 -15.61 0.07 4.95
C VAL A 63 -14.69 0.11 3.75
N ALA A 64 -13.48 -0.38 3.92
CA ALA A 64 -12.51 -0.60 2.86
C ALA A 64 -12.53 -2.05 2.36
N TYR A 65 -12.16 -2.25 1.08
CA TYR A 65 -12.01 -3.58 0.47
C TYR A 65 -10.57 -3.76 0.02
N TYR A 66 -9.97 -4.91 0.30
CA TYR A 66 -8.55 -5.14 0.05
C TYR A 66 -8.26 -6.52 -0.53
N PHE A 67 -7.27 -6.59 -1.41
CA PHE A 67 -6.79 -7.85 -1.95
C PHE A 67 -5.84 -8.55 -0.98
N ARG A 68 -5.96 -9.90 -0.89
CA ARG A 68 -5.14 -10.71 -0.01
C ARG A 68 -4.65 -11.99 -0.68
N GLY A 69 -3.39 -12.35 -0.43
CA GLY A 69 -2.77 -13.58 -0.88
C GLY A 69 -2.22 -13.50 -2.30
N ASN A 70 -2.17 -14.65 -2.98
CA ASN A 70 -1.57 -14.78 -4.29
C ASN A 70 -2.56 -14.44 -5.43
N VAL A 71 -3.23 -13.30 -5.32
CA VAL A 71 -4.18 -12.83 -6.32
C VAL A 71 -3.47 -12.44 -7.62
N LYS A 72 -4.17 -12.59 -8.75
CA LYS A 72 -3.63 -12.30 -10.10
C LYS A 72 -4.44 -11.23 -10.85
N ASN A 73 -5.59 -10.84 -10.35
CA ASN A 73 -6.55 -9.95 -11.00
C ASN A 73 -6.58 -8.52 -10.42
N ASN A 74 -5.58 -8.16 -9.61
CA ASN A 74 -5.44 -6.84 -9.00
C ASN A 74 -4.42 -5.93 -9.73
N ASN A 75 -4.19 -6.17 -11.01
CA ASN A 75 -3.23 -5.39 -11.80
C ASN A 75 -3.94 -4.27 -12.53
N VAL A 76 -3.31 -3.10 -12.56
CA VAL A 76 -3.77 -1.95 -13.32
C VAL A 76 -2.59 -1.24 -13.98
N LEU A 77 -2.77 -0.70 -15.16
CA LEU A 77 -1.84 0.23 -15.80
C LEU A 77 -2.36 1.65 -15.63
N PHE A 78 -1.59 2.49 -15.09
CA PHE A 78 -1.88 3.90 -14.98
C PHE A 78 -0.61 4.70 -15.24
N ALA A 79 -0.71 5.78 -16.03
CA ALA A 79 0.43 6.62 -16.39
C ALA A 79 1.62 5.81 -16.98
N ASP A 80 1.32 4.88 -17.90
CA ASP A 80 2.28 3.97 -18.55
C ASP A 80 3.14 3.12 -17.59
N LYS A 81 2.66 2.93 -16.36
CA LYS A 81 3.29 2.10 -15.33
C LYS A 81 2.32 1.06 -14.82
N ASN A 82 2.90 -0.06 -14.35
CA ASN A 82 2.13 -1.14 -13.75
C ASN A 82 1.97 -0.91 -12.26
N TRP A 83 0.77 -1.17 -11.79
CA TRP A 83 0.41 -1.04 -10.39
C TRP A 83 -0.34 -2.27 -9.92
N LYS A 84 -0.23 -2.55 -8.64
CA LYS A 84 -1.12 -3.48 -7.95
C LYS A 84 -2.16 -2.68 -7.18
N ILE A 85 -3.42 -3.09 -7.29
CA ILE A 85 -4.48 -2.57 -6.43
C ILE A 85 -4.28 -3.18 -5.05
N VAL A 86 -4.09 -2.33 -4.04
CA VAL A 86 -3.95 -2.74 -2.64
C VAL A 86 -5.32 -2.79 -1.99
N LYS A 87 -6.05 -1.67 -2.05
CA LYS A 87 -7.40 -1.56 -1.48
C LYS A 87 -8.23 -0.49 -2.17
N ILE A 88 -9.54 -0.61 -2.02
CA ILE A 88 -10.51 0.47 -2.14
C ILE A 88 -10.68 1.03 -0.73
N ASN A 89 -10.39 2.31 -0.54
CA ASN A 89 -10.56 3.00 0.75
C ASN A 89 -12.06 3.20 1.06
N GLY A 90 -12.39 3.45 2.33
CA GLY A 90 -13.77 3.71 2.75
C GLY A 90 -14.41 4.93 2.08
N ASP A 91 -13.62 5.87 1.54
CA ASP A 91 -14.10 7.02 0.74
C ASP A 91 -14.26 6.71 -0.76
N GLY A 92 -14.01 5.46 -1.17
CA GLY A 92 -14.11 5.00 -2.57
C GLY A 92 -12.88 5.28 -3.43
N SER A 93 -11.86 5.97 -2.93
CA SER A 93 -10.58 6.11 -3.61
C SER A 93 -9.82 4.77 -3.60
N ILE A 94 -8.87 4.58 -4.54
CA ILE A 94 -8.18 3.30 -4.70
C ILE A 94 -6.70 3.48 -4.44
N LYS A 95 -6.17 2.74 -3.49
CA LYS A 95 -4.74 2.70 -3.20
C LYS A 95 -4.04 1.73 -4.14
N LEU A 96 -3.09 2.27 -4.88
CA LEU A 96 -2.22 1.52 -5.78
C LEU A 96 -0.80 1.50 -5.25
N VAL A 97 -0.10 0.39 -5.44
CA VAL A 97 1.35 0.28 -5.24
C VAL A 97 2.04 0.00 -6.57
N LEU A 98 3.14 0.67 -6.86
CA LEU A 98 3.92 0.45 -8.08
C LEU A 98 4.41 -1.01 -8.13
N ASP A 99 4.11 -1.71 -9.23
CA ASP A 99 4.67 -3.06 -9.48
C ASP A 99 6.09 -2.93 -10.04
N GLY A 100 6.98 -2.45 -9.20
CA GLY A 100 8.35 -2.11 -9.54
C GLY A 100 8.98 -1.24 -8.46
N VAL A 101 10.07 -0.58 -8.79
CA VAL A 101 10.89 0.19 -7.87
C VAL A 101 11.26 1.55 -8.44
N ILE A 102 11.32 2.53 -7.59
CA ILE A 102 11.85 3.86 -7.89
C ILE A 102 13.36 3.81 -7.62
N ASP A 103 14.17 4.03 -8.66
CA ASP A 103 15.60 3.69 -8.72
C ASP A 103 16.50 4.77 -8.12
N GLU A 104 16.21 5.28 -6.93
CA GLU A 104 17.15 6.13 -6.22
C GLU A 104 17.43 5.58 -4.82
N LEU A 105 18.69 5.29 -4.51
CA LEU A 105 19.16 4.88 -3.20
C LEU A 105 18.87 5.99 -2.18
N SER A 106 17.84 5.82 -1.39
CA SER A 106 17.51 6.74 -0.32
C SER A 106 17.64 6.05 1.02
N LYS A 107 18.21 6.77 1.96
CA LYS A 107 18.16 6.36 3.36
C LYS A 107 16.93 6.98 3.99
N TYR A 108 16.11 6.17 4.63
CA TYR A 108 14.96 6.66 5.40
C TYR A 108 15.40 7.41 6.66
N TYR A 109 16.61 7.16 7.12
CA TYR A 109 17.09 7.55 8.44
C TYR A 109 17.43 9.03 8.52
N GLU A 110 16.58 9.80 9.18
CA GLU A 110 16.86 11.15 9.69
C GLU A 110 16.25 11.27 11.10
N GLU A 111 16.84 12.12 11.94
CA GLU A 111 16.64 12.14 13.39
C GLU A 111 15.22 12.44 13.91
N ASP A 112 14.29 12.89 13.07
CA ASP A 112 12.96 13.32 13.52
C ASP A 112 11.80 12.39 13.18
N TYR A 113 12.06 11.25 12.53
CA TYR A 113 11.07 10.24 12.13
C TYR A 113 9.83 10.77 11.38
N ALA A 114 9.81 12.03 10.98
CA ALA A 114 8.74 12.60 10.20
C ALA A 114 8.90 12.22 8.73
N PHE A 115 7.95 11.46 8.19
CA PHE A 115 7.98 11.03 6.79
C PHE A 115 8.20 12.20 5.83
N SER A 116 7.51 13.33 6.05
CA SER A 116 7.62 14.54 5.21
C SER A 116 9.02 15.18 5.17
N ASN A 117 9.87 14.91 6.17
CA ASN A 117 11.23 15.41 6.25
C ASN A 117 12.25 14.43 5.68
N SER A 118 11.86 13.17 5.53
CA SER A 118 12.75 12.09 5.11
C SER A 118 13.27 12.26 3.68
N THR A 119 14.46 11.73 3.43
CA THR A 119 15.04 11.68 2.08
C THR A 119 14.18 10.85 1.12
N ILE A 120 13.57 9.78 1.63
CA ILE A 120 12.63 8.96 0.83
C ILE A 120 11.44 9.79 0.34
N TYR A 121 10.81 10.58 1.21
CA TYR A 121 9.70 11.44 0.82
C TYR A 121 10.10 12.44 -0.27
N LYS A 122 11.24 13.12 -0.09
CA LYS A 122 11.77 14.07 -1.08
C LYS A 122 12.01 13.41 -2.45
N ASN A 123 12.50 12.17 -2.45
CA ASN A 123 12.71 11.40 -3.68
C ASN A 123 11.38 10.92 -4.30
N LEU A 124 10.42 10.51 -3.49
CA LEU A 124 9.07 10.17 -3.95
C LEU A 124 8.37 11.36 -4.60
N GLU A 125 8.43 12.55 -3.97
CA GLU A 125 7.87 13.79 -4.52
C GLU A 125 8.55 14.19 -5.84
N LYS A 126 9.88 14.10 -5.91
CA LYS A 126 10.62 14.35 -7.14
C LYS A 126 10.24 13.36 -8.25
N TRP A 127 10.13 12.08 -7.91
CA TRP A 127 9.69 11.06 -8.86
C TRP A 127 8.24 11.29 -9.31
N TYR A 128 7.34 11.64 -8.38
CA TYR A 128 5.96 12.01 -8.68
C TYR A 128 5.91 13.17 -9.67
N THR A 129 6.61 14.27 -9.39
CA THR A 129 6.65 15.46 -10.25
C THR A 129 7.15 15.14 -11.65
N ASN A 130 8.17 14.30 -11.78
CA ASN A 130 8.75 13.96 -13.07
C ASN A 130 7.93 12.92 -13.86
N THR A 131 7.05 12.16 -13.20
CA THR A 131 6.44 10.97 -13.80
C THR A 131 4.91 11.03 -13.82
N LEU A 132 4.30 11.58 -12.79
CA LEU A 132 2.85 11.52 -12.56
C LEU A 132 2.15 12.88 -12.53
N ASP A 133 2.87 13.99 -12.53
CA ASP A 133 2.28 15.34 -12.38
C ASP A 133 1.22 15.64 -13.44
N SER A 134 1.44 15.22 -14.69
CA SER A 134 0.47 15.35 -15.77
C SER A 134 -0.83 14.56 -15.57
N TYR A 135 -0.85 13.63 -14.62
CA TYR A 135 -2.01 12.84 -14.21
C TYR A 135 -2.59 13.27 -12.87
N GLY A 136 -2.16 14.43 -12.35
CA GLY A 136 -2.52 14.94 -11.04
C GLY A 136 -4.02 15.09 -10.77
N ASP A 137 -4.82 15.32 -11.83
CA ASP A 137 -6.30 15.36 -11.74
C ASP A 137 -6.95 14.03 -11.31
N TYR A 138 -6.25 12.92 -11.53
CA TYR A 138 -6.72 11.57 -11.17
C TYR A 138 -6.12 11.05 -9.87
N ILE A 139 -5.08 11.72 -9.34
CA ILE A 139 -4.38 11.31 -8.14
C ILE A 139 -4.84 12.16 -6.96
N ALA A 140 -5.50 11.53 -6.01
CA ALA A 140 -6.00 12.22 -4.82
C ALA A 140 -4.83 12.70 -3.93
N TYR A 141 -5.01 13.89 -3.36
CA TYR A 141 -4.21 14.35 -2.23
C TYR A 141 -4.77 13.67 -0.98
N TYR A 142 -4.07 12.67 -0.47
CA TYR A 142 -4.59 11.73 0.51
C TYR A 142 -3.83 11.78 1.85
N LYS A 143 -4.47 11.31 2.90
CA LYS A 143 -3.87 11.20 4.23
C LYS A 143 -3.18 9.84 4.40
N TYR A 144 -1.87 9.81 4.25
CA TYR A 144 -1.06 8.63 4.51
C TYR A 144 -0.78 8.47 6.00
N CYS A 145 -0.79 7.25 6.50
CA CYS A 145 -0.48 6.95 7.89
C CYS A 145 1.03 6.85 8.12
N ASN A 146 1.60 7.79 8.86
CA ASN A 146 2.96 7.73 9.36
C ASN A 146 2.96 7.07 10.73
N ASP A 147 3.17 5.77 10.77
CA ASP A 147 2.99 4.92 11.95
C ASP A 147 4.32 4.64 12.66
N TYR A 148 4.96 5.70 13.13
CA TYR A 148 6.22 5.69 13.87
C TYR A 148 6.02 5.94 15.38
N VAL A 149 4.96 5.37 15.96
CA VAL A 149 4.66 5.52 17.39
C VAL A 149 5.46 4.47 18.18
N LEU A 150 6.23 4.94 19.16
CA LEU A 150 6.97 4.11 20.11
C LEU A 150 6.12 3.82 21.35
N ASP A 151 6.27 2.62 21.87
CA ASP A 151 5.75 2.14 23.15
C ASP A 151 6.94 1.47 23.87
N ASP A 152 7.49 2.16 24.85
CA ASP A 152 8.79 1.85 25.46
C ASP A 152 9.89 1.75 24.38
N ASP A 153 10.53 0.58 24.26
CA ASP A 153 11.61 0.34 23.32
C ASP A 153 11.16 -0.21 21.94
N ASN A 154 9.84 -0.35 21.71
CA ASN A 154 9.30 -0.95 20.50
C ASN A 154 8.37 -0.03 19.75
N TYR A 155 8.31 -0.18 18.42
CA TYR A 155 7.24 0.43 17.65
C TYR A 155 5.91 -0.29 17.87
N LEU A 156 4.84 0.47 18.10
CA LEU A 156 3.47 -0.09 18.24
C LEU A 156 3.06 -0.92 17.02
N ALA A 157 3.48 -0.51 15.81
CA ALA A 157 3.25 -1.24 14.58
C ALA A 157 3.86 -2.66 14.63
N TYR A 158 5.08 -2.81 15.15
CA TYR A 158 5.73 -4.11 15.32
C TYR A 158 4.94 -5.01 16.28
N ASN A 159 4.60 -4.50 17.46
CA ASN A 159 3.83 -5.23 18.46
C ASN A 159 2.47 -5.67 17.90
N ARG A 160 1.77 -4.78 17.20
CA ARG A 160 0.46 -5.05 16.60
C ARG A 160 0.53 -6.12 15.50
N VAL A 161 1.46 -5.98 14.56
CA VAL A 161 1.50 -6.82 13.36
C VAL A 161 2.27 -8.13 13.58
N ILE A 162 3.43 -8.06 14.22
CA ILE A 162 4.32 -9.23 14.35
C ILE A 162 3.97 -10.05 15.59
N THR A 163 3.83 -9.39 16.75
CA THR A 163 3.60 -10.10 18.02
C THR A 163 2.14 -10.53 18.15
N ASN A 164 1.21 -9.59 17.97
CA ASN A 164 -0.22 -9.82 18.24
C ASN A 164 -0.99 -10.31 17.00
N LYS A 165 -0.46 -10.12 15.78
CA LYS A 165 -1.07 -10.51 14.51
C LYS A 165 -2.46 -9.90 14.27
N ILE A 166 -2.64 -8.65 14.67
CA ILE A 166 -3.90 -7.90 14.55
C ILE A 166 -3.74 -6.62 13.70
N PRO A 167 -3.30 -6.74 12.43
CA PRO A 167 -3.12 -5.58 11.55
C PRO A 167 -4.42 -4.81 11.35
N THR A 168 -4.29 -3.49 11.13
CA THR A 168 -5.43 -2.59 10.95
C THR A 168 -5.22 -1.64 9.79
N TYR A 169 -6.33 -1.13 9.21
CA TYR A 169 -6.31 0.00 8.26
C TYR A 169 -6.60 1.34 8.95
N VAL A 170 -7.02 1.32 10.23
CA VAL A 170 -7.15 2.54 11.03
C VAL A 170 -5.76 3.03 11.41
N CYS A 171 -5.46 4.28 11.13
CA CYS A 171 -4.17 4.88 11.45
C CYS A 171 -4.02 5.11 12.95
N LEU A 172 -3.02 4.50 13.55
CA LEU A 172 -2.68 4.70 14.98
C LEU A 172 -1.52 5.68 15.18
N GLY A 173 -0.92 6.15 14.08
CA GLY A 173 0.11 7.19 14.07
C GLY A 173 -0.41 8.54 13.60
N ASN A 174 0.45 9.33 13.00
CA ASN A 174 0.12 10.65 12.47
C ASN A 174 -0.28 10.57 10.99
N LEU A 175 -1.33 11.30 10.61
CA LEU A 175 -1.74 11.42 9.21
C LEU A 175 -0.92 12.50 8.50
N VAL A 176 -0.32 12.15 7.38
CA VAL A 176 0.46 13.03 6.50
C VAL A 176 -0.24 13.20 5.17
N ASN A 177 -0.57 14.44 4.81
CA ASN A 177 -1.16 14.74 3.51
C ASN A 177 -0.10 14.66 2.42
N SER A 178 -0.33 13.84 1.40
CA SER A 178 0.56 13.72 0.23
C SER A 178 -0.19 13.14 -0.99
N ARG A 179 0.39 13.29 -2.16
CA ARG A 179 -0.04 12.60 -3.40
C ARG A 179 0.61 11.24 -3.57
N ILE A 180 1.73 11.02 -2.90
CA ILE A 180 2.51 9.78 -2.98
C ILE A 180 3.02 9.39 -1.58
N GLY A 181 3.09 8.11 -1.29
CA GLY A 181 3.58 7.59 -0.03
C GLY A 181 4.11 6.17 -0.17
N LEU A 182 4.21 5.48 0.96
CA LEU A 182 4.57 4.06 1.02
C LEU A 182 3.42 3.26 1.64
N LEU A 183 3.55 1.94 1.63
CA LEU A 183 2.68 1.06 2.42
C LEU A 183 3.06 1.14 3.91
N THR A 184 2.11 0.87 4.78
CA THR A 184 2.38 0.54 6.18
C THR A 184 2.66 -0.96 6.32
N VAL A 185 3.27 -1.39 7.44
CA VAL A 185 3.44 -2.83 7.72
C VAL A 185 2.10 -3.53 7.87
N ASP A 186 1.08 -2.83 8.36
CA ASP A 186 -0.30 -3.34 8.44
C ASP A 186 -0.87 -3.66 7.07
N GLU A 187 -0.68 -2.77 6.09
CA GLU A 187 -1.13 -2.99 4.72
C GLU A 187 -0.41 -4.19 4.08
N VAL A 188 0.89 -4.35 4.34
CA VAL A 188 1.65 -5.51 3.87
C VAL A 188 1.15 -6.80 4.55
N SER A 189 0.89 -6.77 5.86
CA SER A 189 0.36 -7.92 6.60
C SER A 189 -1.06 -8.28 6.13
N LEU A 190 -1.95 -7.30 5.96
CA LEU A 190 -3.29 -7.51 5.44
C LEU A 190 -3.26 -8.08 4.02
N ALA A 191 -2.30 -7.68 3.19
CA ALA A 191 -2.07 -8.28 1.87
C ALA A 191 -1.57 -9.74 1.93
N GLY A 192 -1.15 -10.21 3.10
CA GLY A 192 -0.70 -11.60 3.32
C GLY A 192 0.81 -11.77 3.54
N GLY A 193 1.56 -10.67 3.69
CA GLY A 193 3.01 -10.67 3.86
C GLY A 193 3.47 -10.61 5.32
N SER A 194 2.86 -11.39 6.23
CA SER A 194 3.15 -11.30 7.67
C SER A 194 4.56 -11.74 8.08
N THR A 195 5.32 -12.40 7.20
CA THR A 195 6.72 -12.77 7.41
C THR A 195 7.57 -12.44 6.18
N SER A 196 8.86 -12.17 6.39
CA SER A 196 9.81 -11.93 5.30
C SER A 196 10.01 -13.14 4.37
N GLU A 197 9.63 -14.33 4.81
CA GLU A 197 9.78 -15.57 4.05
C GLU A 197 8.61 -15.86 3.10
N ASN A 198 7.47 -15.18 3.28
CA ASN A 198 6.33 -15.40 2.40
C ASN A 198 6.57 -14.83 1.00
N LYS A 199 6.78 -15.72 0.04
CA LYS A 199 6.94 -15.42 -1.38
C LYS A 199 5.66 -15.65 -2.20
N LYS A 200 4.54 -15.94 -1.54
CA LYS A 200 3.29 -16.35 -2.19
C LYS A 200 2.14 -15.35 -1.98
N PHE A 201 2.45 -14.05 -2.01
CA PHE A 201 1.44 -13.02 -2.01
C PHE A 201 1.75 -11.97 -3.08
N TYR A 202 0.76 -11.22 -3.51
CA TYR A 202 0.86 -10.38 -4.72
C TYR A 202 1.85 -9.21 -4.63
N LEU A 203 2.24 -8.79 -3.41
CA LEU A 203 3.25 -7.74 -3.23
C LEU A 203 4.69 -8.28 -3.30
N TYR A 204 4.89 -9.61 -3.20
CA TYR A 204 6.21 -10.18 -3.36
C TYR A 204 6.68 -10.08 -4.81
N ASN A 205 7.87 -9.53 -5.00
CA ASN A 205 8.51 -9.45 -6.30
C ASN A 205 9.94 -10.02 -6.22
N GLU A 206 10.18 -11.17 -6.85
CA GLU A 206 11.46 -11.87 -6.82
C GLU A 206 12.64 -11.09 -7.43
N LYS A 207 12.33 -10.05 -8.22
CA LYS A 207 13.33 -9.18 -8.84
C LYS A 207 13.82 -8.08 -7.90
N ILE A 208 13.16 -7.90 -6.77
CA ILE A 208 13.55 -6.94 -5.75
C ILE A 208 14.39 -7.66 -4.70
N THR A 209 15.69 -7.36 -4.70
CA THR A 209 16.62 -7.87 -3.68
C THR A 209 16.83 -6.79 -2.62
N GLY A 210 16.47 -7.08 -1.38
CA GLY A 210 16.65 -6.18 -0.25
C GLY A 210 15.36 -5.90 0.53
N ALA A 211 15.43 -4.98 1.48
CA ALA A 211 14.31 -4.61 2.32
C ALA A 211 13.38 -3.60 1.62
N TYR A 212 12.09 -3.70 1.91
CA TYR A 212 11.11 -2.69 1.55
C TYR A 212 11.00 -1.65 2.68
N TYR A 213 11.00 -0.39 2.30
CA TYR A 213 10.63 0.67 3.24
C TYR A 213 9.12 0.79 3.37
N THR A 214 8.66 1.02 4.59
CA THR A 214 7.25 1.26 4.92
C THR A 214 7.10 2.57 5.67
N MET A 215 5.87 3.06 5.80
CA MET A 215 5.53 4.20 6.66
C MET A 215 5.34 3.80 8.13
N SER A 216 5.77 2.62 8.51
CA SER A 216 5.73 2.14 9.89
C SER A 216 7.15 1.93 10.41
N GLY A 217 7.40 2.25 11.67
CA GLY A 217 8.63 1.90 12.33
C GLY A 217 8.77 0.38 12.45
N ALA A 218 9.97 -0.13 12.16
CA ALA A 218 10.33 -1.52 12.37
C ALA A 218 11.51 -1.60 13.33
N MET A 219 11.59 -2.68 14.10
CA MET A 219 12.81 -2.97 14.86
C MET A 219 13.95 -3.31 13.89
N THR A 220 15.12 -2.82 14.21
CA THR A 220 16.39 -3.19 13.57
C THR A 220 16.92 -4.49 14.18
#